data_8cc6f47d506437ce1b4dbacfe122a124
#
_entry.id   8cc6f47d506437ce1b4dbacfe122a124
#
_cell.length_a   1.000
_cell.length_b   1.000
_cell.length_c   1.000
_cell.angle_alpha   90.00
_cell.angle_beta   90.00
_cell.angle_gamma   90.00
#
_symmetry.space_group_name_H-M   'P 1'
#
loop_
_entity.id
_entity.type
_entity.pdbx_description
1 polymer ?
#
loop_
_entity_poly.entity_id
_entity_poly.type
_entity_poly.pdbx_seq_one_letter_code
_entity_poly.pdbx_strand_id
1 'polypeptide(L)'
;MINLSSIDIENKNLVVRVDMNVPMEDGHILDATRIEACIPTINYALKNNAKILLISHLGRPTEGSFEEKFSLKPVAKHLSNIINKTCKLISSLESDEIFDGESNVQLLENIRFFKGEKENCKDLGNKLACLGDIYVFDAFGAAHREQASTHSAIKSASIACAGLLLEKENEFLLQALNKYEKPYIAVIGGAKVSTKLGLIKHISGVADHIIVGGGIANTFLKASGFNVGKSLIEDSMIDVAKEILKQGKIVLPTTVITSKTFKGDDIRETSINEVTDEEMILDLYLTDKTTALIDKARTILWNGPMGVFENSFFSKGTKDLSEAIANSKAFSLAGGGETLSAINKYIKSDDVSYCSTGGGAFLEFMEGKILPSIDILNSKVTGS
;
A
#
# COMPACT_ATOMS: atom_id res chain seq x y z
N MET A 1 -14.91 -4.89 -13.35
CA MET A 1 -14.04 -4.17 -14.29
C MET A 1 -13.54 -5.10 -15.37
N ILE A 2 -13.18 -4.56 -16.54
CA ILE A 2 -12.58 -5.32 -17.63
C ILE A 2 -11.11 -5.51 -17.31
N ASN A 3 -10.55 -6.70 -17.51
CA ASN A 3 -9.15 -7.00 -17.27
C ASN A 3 -8.37 -6.99 -18.58
N LEU A 4 -7.12 -6.53 -18.56
CA LEU A 4 -6.24 -6.49 -19.74
C LEU A 4 -6.10 -7.86 -20.41
N SER A 5 -6.05 -8.92 -19.59
CA SER A 5 -5.96 -10.31 -20.06
C SER A 5 -7.17 -10.79 -20.86
N SER A 6 -8.30 -10.08 -20.80
CA SER A 6 -9.55 -10.40 -21.52
C SER A 6 -9.76 -9.62 -22.81
N ILE A 7 -8.82 -8.73 -23.16
CA ILE A 7 -8.89 -7.86 -24.35
C ILE A 7 -7.83 -8.26 -25.35
N ASP A 8 -8.17 -8.22 -26.64
CA ASP A 8 -7.18 -8.34 -27.71
C ASP A 8 -6.35 -7.05 -27.79
N ILE A 9 -5.06 -7.18 -27.45
CA ILE A 9 -4.09 -6.09 -27.44
C ILE A 9 -2.99 -6.27 -28.49
N GLU A 10 -3.11 -7.25 -29.38
CA GLU A 10 -2.10 -7.54 -30.39
C GLU A 10 -1.92 -6.32 -31.31
N ASN A 11 -0.67 -5.86 -31.44
CA ASN A 11 -0.27 -4.70 -32.24
C ASN A 11 -0.99 -3.37 -31.86
N LYS A 12 -1.53 -3.25 -30.62
CA LYS A 12 -2.22 -2.05 -30.16
C LYS A 12 -1.26 -1.07 -29.47
N ASN A 13 -1.64 0.20 -29.45
CA ASN A 13 -1.01 1.25 -28.70
C ASN A 13 -1.69 1.38 -27.33
N LEU A 14 -0.96 1.05 -26.27
CA LEU A 14 -1.46 1.07 -24.90
C LEU A 14 -0.93 2.29 -24.13
N VAL A 15 -1.84 3.05 -23.55
CA VAL A 15 -1.49 4.07 -22.53
C VAL A 15 -1.69 3.43 -21.18
N VAL A 16 -0.60 3.21 -20.43
CA VAL A 16 -0.62 2.45 -19.18
C VAL A 16 -0.28 3.34 -18.00
N ARG A 17 -1.25 3.60 -17.12
CA ARG A 17 -1.04 4.34 -15.88
C ARG A 17 -0.51 3.41 -14.79
N VAL A 18 0.75 3.58 -14.43
CA VAL A 18 1.47 2.78 -13.43
C VAL A 18 1.86 3.62 -12.20
N ASP A 19 2.19 3.00 -11.08
CA ASP A 19 2.73 3.68 -9.90
C ASP A 19 4.23 3.39 -9.73
N MET A 20 5.06 4.27 -10.29
CA MET A 20 6.52 4.25 -10.14
C MET A 20 7.01 5.38 -9.22
N ASN A 21 6.20 5.77 -8.25
CA ASN A 21 6.57 6.75 -7.23
C ASN A 21 7.45 6.11 -6.15
N VAL A 22 8.73 6.04 -6.44
CA VAL A 22 9.77 5.40 -5.62
C VAL A 22 10.56 6.42 -4.81
N PRO A 23 11.11 6.05 -3.63
CA PRO A 23 12.05 6.90 -2.90
C PRO A 23 13.36 7.03 -3.69
N MET A 24 13.84 8.27 -3.79
CA MET A 24 15.06 8.60 -4.50
C MET A 24 15.95 9.53 -3.68
N GLU A 25 17.26 9.34 -3.79
CA GLU A 25 18.28 10.20 -3.22
C GLU A 25 19.37 10.42 -4.26
N ASP A 26 19.74 11.68 -4.51
CA ASP A 26 20.77 12.09 -5.49
C ASP A 26 20.64 11.41 -6.86
N GLY A 27 19.40 11.24 -7.35
CA GLY A 27 19.11 10.58 -8.63
C GLY A 27 19.20 9.05 -8.61
N HIS A 28 19.43 8.44 -7.45
CA HIS A 28 19.43 6.99 -7.24
C HIS A 28 18.13 6.50 -6.65
N ILE A 29 17.60 5.39 -7.17
CA ILE A 29 16.41 4.72 -6.64
C ILE A 29 16.84 3.90 -5.43
N LEU A 30 16.22 4.19 -4.27
CA LEU A 30 16.50 3.49 -3.01
C LEU A 30 15.69 2.19 -2.87
N ASP A 31 14.50 2.15 -3.47
CA ASP A 31 13.60 0.99 -3.45
C ASP A 31 12.86 0.91 -4.79
N ALA A 32 13.06 -0.17 -5.53
CA ALA A 32 12.49 -0.39 -6.86
C ALA A 32 11.20 -1.23 -6.84
N THR A 33 10.70 -1.65 -5.68
CA THR A 33 9.58 -2.59 -5.53
C THR A 33 8.36 -2.19 -6.38
N ARG A 34 8.02 -0.91 -6.45
CA ARG A 34 6.88 -0.42 -7.25
C ARG A 34 7.14 -0.50 -8.75
N ILE A 35 8.37 -0.30 -9.19
CA ILE A 35 8.76 -0.46 -10.60
C ILE A 35 8.66 -1.93 -10.98
N GLU A 36 9.21 -2.81 -10.14
CA GLU A 36 9.17 -4.26 -10.35
C GLU A 36 7.73 -4.80 -10.39
N ALA A 37 6.85 -4.27 -9.56
CA ALA A 37 5.43 -4.64 -9.56
C ALA A 37 4.70 -4.35 -10.89
N CYS A 38 5.18 -3.39 -11.69
CA CYS A 38 4.61 -3.07 -13.00
C CYS A 38 5.12 -3.99 -14.13
N ILE A 39 6.21 -4.74 -13.92
CA ILE A 39 6.86 -5.56 -14.95
C ILE A 39 5.93 -6.61 -15.57
N PRO A 40 5.09 -7.33 -14.82
CA PRO A 40 4.17 -8.31 -15.41
C PRO A 40 3.27 -7.71 -16.50
N THR A 41 2.67 -6.54 -16.26
CA THR A 41 1.82 -5.84 -17.24
C THR A 41 2.61 -5.40 -18.46
N ILE A 42 3.81 -4.85 -18.27
CA ILE A 42 4.70 -4.43 -19.37
C ILE A 42 5.09 -5.64 -20.23
N ASN A 43 5.52 -6.74 -19.59
CA ASN A 43 5.92 -7.95 -20.31
C ASN A 43 4.74 -8.59 -21.03
N TYR A 44 3.54 -8.58 -20.44
CA TYR A 44 2.33 -9.07 -21.11
C TYR A 44 2.04 -8.29 -22.40
N ALA A 45 2.11 -6.95 -22.34
CA ALA A 45 1.91 -6.12 -23.51
C ALA A 45 2.99 -6.34 -24.59
N LEU A 46 4.28 -6.39 -24.20
CA LEU A 46 5.38 -6.67 -25.12
C LEU A 46 5.29 -8.03 -25.80
N LYS A 47 4.80 -9.06 -25.08
CA LYS A 47 4.61 -10.40 -25.61
C LYS A 47 3.51 -10.45 -26.71
N ASN A 48 2.56 -9.51 -26.65
CA ASN A 48 1.52 -9.34 -27.64
C ASN A 48 1.86 -8.27 -28.70
N ASN A 49 3.14 -7.91 -28.87
CA ASN A 49 3.63 -6.90 -29.83
C ASN A 49 2.97 -5.52 -29.67
N ALA A 50 2.39 -5.21 -28.51
CA ALA A 50 1.83 -3.89 -28.23
C ALA A 50 2.92 -2.86 -28.02
N LYS A 51 2.66 -1.61 -28.39
CA LYS A 51 3.46 -0.45 -28.03
C LYS A 51 2.89 0.15 -26.75
N ILE A 52 3.77 0.63 -25.85
CA ILE A 52 3.38 1.05 -24.51
C ILE A 52 3.87 2.47 -24.25
N LEU A 53 2.95 3.36 -23.88
CA LEU A 53 3.28 4.63 -23.23
C LEU A 53 2.92 4.51 -21.73
N LEU A 54 3.92 4.43 -20.89
CA LEU A 54 3.76 4.45 -19.44
C LEU A 54 3.53 5.88 -18.95
N ILE A 55 2.59 6.05 -18.01
CA ILE A 55 2.32 7.29 -17.31
C ILE A 55 2.49 7.04 -15.82
N SER A 56 3.35 7.80 -15.15
CA SER A 56 3.54 7.74 -13.71
C SER A 56 3.72 9.11 -13.09
N HIS A 57 3.59 9.19 -11.77
CA HIS A 57 3.98 10.35 -11.01
C HIS A 57 5.21 10.04 -10.15
N LEU A 58 5.96 11.08 -9.78
CA LEU A 58 7.06 11.00 -8.83
C LEU A 58 7.03 12.22 -7.91
N GLY A 59 7.03 11.99 -6.61
CA GLY A 59 7.07 13.03 -5.59
C GLY A 59 5.89 14.01 -5.65
N ARG A 60 6.14 15.24 -5.25
CA ARG A 60 5.13 16.31 -5.20
C ARG A 60 5.66 17.61 -5.82
N PRO A 61 5.92 17.64 -7.13
CA PRO A 61 6.39 18.83 -7.79
C PRO A 61 5.33 19.94 -7.84
N THR A 62 5.77 21.13 -8.20
CA THR A 62 4.90 22.24 -8.57
C THR A 62 4.33 21.99 -9.97
N GLU A 63 3.02 21.98 -10.09
CA GLU A 63 2.32 21.74 -11.35
C GLU A 63 2.63 22.87 -12.37
N GLY A 64 2.87 22.50 -13.60
CA GLY A 64 3.24 23.43 -14.68
C GLY A 64 4.72 23.83 -14.68
N SER A 65 5.55 23.23 -13.81
CA SER A 65 7.00 23.50 -13.72
C SER A 65 7.79 22.20 -13.74
N PHE A 66 8.87 22.18 -14.52
CA PHE A 66 9.82 21.07 -14.49
C PHE A 66 10.76 21.22 -13.30
N GLU A 67 10.91 20.18 -12.52
CA GLU A 67 11.86 20.07 -11.42
C GLU A 67 12.70 18.79 -11.58
N GLU A 68 14.01 18.93 -11.87
CA GLU A 68 14.92 17.81 -12.17
C GLU A 68 14.87 16.68 -11.13
N LYS A 69 14.77 17.04 -9.83
CA LYS A 69 14.68 16.05 -8.74
C LYS A 69 13.45 15.14 -8.81
N PHE A 70 12.43 15.53 -9.56
CA PHE A 70 11.19 14.78 -9.78
C PHE A 70 11.07 14.25 -11.20
N SER A 71 12.12 14.34 -12.02
CA SER A 71 12.14 13.74 -13.35
C SER A 71 12.12 12.21 -13.28
N LEU A 72 11.36 11.59 -14.17
CA LEU A 72 11.31 10.14 -14.33
C LEU A 72 12.48 9.56 -15.13
N LYS A 73 13.46 10.38 -15.51
CA LYS A 73 14.65 9.94 -16.25
C LYS A 73 15.43 8.79 -15.58
N PRO A 74 15.69 8.82 -14.24
CA PRO A 74 16.30 7.69 -13.55
C PRO A 74 15.44 6.44 -13.58
N VAL A 75 14.11 6.59 -13.48
CA VAL A 75 13.15 5.47 -13.55
C VAL A 75 13.15 4.84 -14.93
N ALA A 76 13.16 5.63 -16.02
CA ALA A 76 13.25 5.12 -17.39
C ALA A 76 14.53 4.31 -17.63
N LYS A 77 15.66 4.81 -17.10
CA LYS A 77 16.97 4.11 -17.18
C LYS A 77 16.91 2.78 -16.40
N HIS A 78 16.36 2.80 -15.19
CA HIS A 78 16.25 1.59 -14.36
C HIS A 78 15.32 0.56 -15.00
N LEU A 79 14.16 1.00 -15.50
CA LEU A 79 13.21 0.14 -16.21
C LEU A 79 13.85 -0.50 -17.46
N SER A 80 14.61 0.27 -18.24
CA SER A 80 15.33 -0.25 -19.43
C SER A 80 16.24 -1.43 -19.08
N ASN A 81 16.92 -1.36 -17.93
CA ASN A 81 17.79 -2.45 -17.47
C ASN A 81 16.99 -3.70 -17.09
N ILE A 82 15.88 -3.53 -16.38
CA ILE A 82 15.06 -4.67 -15.91
C ILE A 82 14.40 -5.40 -17.10
N ILE A 83 13.81 -4.65 -18.05
CA ILE A 83 13.11 -5.26 -19.20
C ILE A 83 14.07 -5.65 -20.33
N ASN A 84 15.36 -5.34 -20.21
CA ASN A 84 16.37 -5.53 -21.23
C ASN A 84 15.96 -4.97 -22.61
N LYS A 85 15.31 -3.81 -22.61
CA LYS A 85 14.87 -3.05 -23.79
C LYS A 85 14.93 -1.57 -23.49
N THR A 86 15.10 -0.73 -24.50
CA THR A 86 15.09 0.73 -24.31
C THR A 86 13.71 1.19 -23.87
N CYS A 87 13.64 1.89 -22.73
CA CYS A 87 12.48 2.69 -22.31
C CYS A 87 12.79 4.16 -22.60
N LYS A 88 12.15 4.73 -23.62
CA LYS A 88 12.39 6.13 -24.05
C LYS A 88 11.56 7.08 -23.22
N LEU A 89 12.21 8.10 -22.63
CA LEU A 89 11.50 9.17 -21.92
C LEU A 89 10.91 10.16 -22.94
N ILE A 90 9.61 10.48 -22.81
CA ILE A 90 8.86 11.41 -23.63
C ILE A 90 8.54 12.65 -22.78
N SER A 91 8.99 13.82 -23.20
CA SER A 91 8.85 15.06 -22.41
C SER A 91 7.53 15.81 -22.61
N SER A 92 6.81 15.56 -23.69
CA SER A 92 5.59 16.30 -24.06
C SER A 92 4.50 15.38 -24.60
N LEU A 93 3.24 15.73 -24.33
CA LEU A 93 2.06 15.06 -24.89
C LEU A 93 1.82 15.38 -26.37
N GLU A 94 2.45 16.42 -26.88
CA GLU A 94 2.43 16.82 -28.29
C GLU A 94 3.62 16.28 -29.09
N SER A 95 4.40 15.33 -28.52
CA SER A 95 5.55 14.76 -29.22
C SER A 95 5.09 13.82 -30.32
N ASP A 96 5.56 14.06 -31.55
CA ASP A 96 5.36 13.16 -32.71
C ASP A 96 6.07 11.79 -32.52
N GLU A 97 6.90 11.66 -31.48
CA GLU A 97 7.60 10.43 -31.15
C GLU A 97 6.75 9.41 -30.38
N ILE A 98 5.56 9.80 -29.89
CA ILE A 98 4.66 8.89 -29.18
C ILE A 98 4.20 7.80 -30.12
N PHE A 99 4.57 6.54 -29.79
CA PHE A 99 4.36 5.32 -30.57
C PHE A 99 5.05 5.26 -31.95
N ASP A 100 5.75 6.32 -32.40
CA ASP A 100 6.44 6.34 -33.71
C ASP A 100 7.92 5.94 -33.65
N GLY A 101 8.49 5.75 -32.47
CA GLY A 101 9.88 5.38 -32.31
C GLY A 101 10.16 3.88 -32.49
N GLU A 102 11.47 3.53 -32.57
CA GLU A 102 11.95 2.13 -32.57
C GLU A 102 11.68 1.42 -31.22
N SER A 103 11.43 2.19 -30.17
CA SER A 103 11.17 1.65 -28.83
C SER A 103 9.70 1.33 -28.60
N ASN A 104 9.40 0.07 -28.31
CA ASN A 104 8.06 -0.36 -27.95
C ASN A 104 7.66 0.03 -26.53
N VAL A 105 8.58 0.59 -25.72
CA VAL A 105 8.29 1.05 -24.36
C VAL A 105 8.74 2.50 -24.22
N GLN A 106 7.79 3.35 -23.91
CA GLN A 106 7.99 4.76 -23.65
C GLN A 106 7.48 5.12 -22.26
N LEU A 107 8.08 6.10 -21.62
CA LEU A 107 7.64 6.64 -20.34
C LEU A 107 7.44 8.15 -20.51
N LEU A 108 6.22 8.62 -20.27
CA LEU A 108 5.93 10.05 -20.22
C LEU A 108 6.65 10.65 -19.01
N GLU A 109 7.20 11.86 -19.16
CA GLU A 109 7.74 12.61 -18.03
C GLU A 109 6.66 12.83 -16.98
N ASN A 110 7.08 12.99 -15.71
CA ASN A 110 6.24 13.05 -14.54
C ASN A 110 4.90 13.76 -14.80
N ILE A 111 3.81 13.00 -14.76
CA ILE A 111 2.46 13.52 -15.05
C ILE A 111 2.07 14.71 -14.16
N ARG A 112 2.70 14.84 -12.98
CA ARG A 112 2.47 15.97 -12.07
C ARG A 112 3.11 17.28 -12.50
N PHE A 113 3.91 17.29 -13.57
CA PHE A 113 4.34 18.52 -14.22
C PHE A 113 3.26 19.11 -15.13
N PHE A 114 2.29 18.32 -15.58
CA PHE A 114 1.24 18.76 -16.47
C PHE A 114 0.12 19.43 -15.68
N LYS A 115 -0.29 20.65 -16.13
CA LYS A 115 -1.38 21.41 -15.52
C LYS A 115 -2.70 20.65 -15.64
N GLY A 116 -3.44 20.59 -14.54
CA GLY A 116 -4.73 19.94 -14.47
C GLY A 116 -4.69 18.49 -14.03
N GLU A 117 -3.50 17.89 -13.75
CA GLU A 117 -3.42 16.53 -13.24
C GLU A 117 -4.12 16.42 -11.88
N LYS A 118 -3.75 17.29 -10.92
CA LYS A 118 -4.31 17.23 -9.55
C LYS A 118 -5.80 17.61 -9.49
N GLU A 119 -6.24 18.47 -10.38
CA GLU A 119 -7.61 19.00 -10.42
C GLU A 119 -8.57 18.11 -11.21
N ASN A 120 -8.12 16.94 -11.65
CA ASN A 120 -8.91 16.02 -12.46
C ASN A 120 -9.45 16.68 -13.75
N CYS A 121 -8.61 17.48 -14.42
CA CYS A 121 -8.98 18.24 -15.61
C CYS A 121 -9.44 17.31 -16.73
N LYS A 122 -10.64 17.56 -17.25
CA LYS A 122 -11.23 16.75 -18.32
C LYS A 122 -10.43 16.83 -19.62
N ASP A 123 -9.91 18.00 -19.96
CA ASP A 123 -9.16 18.18 -21.21
C ASP A 123 -7.84 17.41 -21.18
N LEU A 124 -7.13 17.41 -20.04
CA LEU A 124 -5.94 16.58 -19.87
C LEU A 124 -6.32 15.10 -19.91
N GLY A 125 -7.40 14.70 -19.22
CA GLY A 125 -7.90 13.32 -19.26
C GLY A 125 -8.24 12.87 -20.68
N ASN A 126 -8.93 13.70 -21.46
CA ASN A 126 -9.24 13.42 -22.86
C ASN A 126 -7.98 13.26 -23.71
N LYS A 127 -7.00 14.17 -23.55
CA LYS A 127 -5.71 14.09 -24.26
C LYS A 127 -5.03 12.74 -23.95
N LEU A 128 -4.90 12.39 -22.68
CA LEU A 128 -4.28 11.13 -22.26
C LEU A 128 -5.01 9.90 -22.82
N ALA A 129 -6.34 9.91 -22.80
CA ALA A 129 -7.17 8.82 -23.32
C ALA A 129 -7.07 8.66 -24.85
N CYS A 130 -6.84 9.74 -25.58
CA CYS A 130 -6.75 9.74 -27.04
C CYS A 130 -5.36 9.40 -27.60
N LEU A 131 -4.33 9.25 -26.74
CA LEU A 131 -2.97 8.93 -27.21
C LEU A 131 -2.87 7.49 -27.74
N GLY A 132 -3.68 6.56 -27.26
CA GLY A 132 -3.60 5.15 -27.66
C GLY A 132 -4.97 4.52 -27.88
N ASP A 133 -4.96 3.26 -28.27
CA ASP A 133 -6.17 2.48 -28.54
C ASP A 133 -6.88 2.05 -27.22
N ILE A 134 -6.09 1.78 -26.17
CA ILE A 134 -6.57 1.27 -24.89
C ILE A 134 -5.90 2.01 -23.76
N TYR A 135 -6.69 2.45 -22.77
CA TYR A 135 -6.19 3.02 -21.52
C TYR A 135 -6.17 1.95 -20.43
N VAL A 136 -4.98 1.60 -19.96
CA VAL A 136 -4.79 0.58 -18.92
C VAL A 136 -4.49 1.28 -17.60
N PHE A 137 -5.30 1.05 -16.59
CA PHE A 137 -5.04 1.54 -15.24
C PHE A 137 -4.42 0.42 -14.37
N ASP A 138 -3.15 0.59 -14.02
CA ASP A 138 -2.35 -0.40 -13.29
C ASP A 138 -1.61 0.21 -12.09
N ALA A 139 -2.24 1.19 -11.44
CA ALA A 139 -1.65 1.98 -10.38
C ALA A 139 -2.52 1.95 -9.11
N PHE A 140 -2.64 0.79 -8.48
CA PHE A 140 -3.49 0.63 -7.29
C PHE A 140 -3.14 1.65 -6.19
N GLY A 141 -1.85 1.94 -5.93
CA GLY A 141 -1.42 2.94 -4.96
C GLY A 141 -1.94 4.37 -5.21
N ALA A 142 -2.40 4.67 -6.44
CA ALA A 142 -3.01 5.94 -6.81
C ALA A 142 -4.54 5.87 -6.97
N ALA A 143 -5.16 4.70 -6.82
CA ALA A 143 -6.58 4.46 -7.11
C ALA A 143 -7.56 5.26 -6.22
N HIS A 144 -7.10 5.71 -5.05
CA HIS A 144 -7.87 6.54 -4.12
C HIS A 144 -7.94 8.03 -4.50
N ARG A 145 -7.30 8.43 -5.60
CA ARG A 145 -7.19 9.84 -6.02
C ARG A 145 -8.01 10.08 -7.28
N GLU A 146 -8.85 11.11 -7.27
CA GLU A 146 -9.49 11.63 -8.46
C GLU A 146 -8.57 12.65 -9.13
N GLN A 147 -7.74 12.19 -10.07
CA GLN A 147 -6.81 13.01 -10.84
C GLN A 147 -7.02 12.76 -12.34
N ALA A 148 -6.49 13.63 -13.22
CA ALA A 148 -6.72 13.48 -14.66
C ALA A 148 -6.29 12.11 -15.19
N SER A 149 -5.11 11.61 -14.79
CA SER A 149 -4.59 10.31 -15.22
C SER A 149 -5.21 9.10 -14.51
N THR A 150 -5.86 9.29 -13.34
CA THR A 150 -6.42 8.18 -12.54
C THR A 150 -7.94 8.10 -12.61
N HIS A 151 -8.62 9.14 -13.13
CA HIS A 151 -10.06 9.19 -13.21
C HIS A 151 -10.56 9.71 -14.56
N SER A 152 -10.30 11.00 -14.90
CA SER A 152 -10.83 11.59 -16.16
C SER A 152 -10.36 10.85 -17.41
N ALA A 153 -9.12 10.38 -17.46
CA ALA A 153 -8.61 9.60 -18.59
C ALA A 153 -9.33 8.25 -18.72
N ILE A 154 -9.54 7.55 -17.62
CA ILE A 154 -10.32 6.29 -17.60
C ILE A 154 -11.74 6.56 -18.12
N LYS A 155 -12.37 7.63 -17.62
CA LYS A 155 -13.72 8.03 -18.03
C LYS A 155 -13.83 8.34 -19.53
N SER A 156 -12.83 9.01 -20.08
CA SER A 156 -12.81 9.49 -21.47
C SER A 156 -12.39 8.41 -22.48
N ALA A 157 -11.61 7.43 -22.05
CA ALA A 157 -11.12 6.37 -22.93
C ALA A 157 -12.27 5.56 -23.55
N SER A 158 -12.17 5.25 -24.84
CA SER A 158 -13.13 4.36 -25.54
C SER A 158 -13.08 2.95 -24.94
N ILE A 159 -11.86 2.46 -24.68
CA ILE A 159 -11.62 1.19 -23.99
C ILE A 159 -10.72 1.48 -22.80
N ALA A 160 -11.19 1.17 -21.59
CA ALA A 160 -10.39 1.23 -20.39
C ALA A 160 -10.45 -0.09 -19.61
N CYS A 161 -9.30 -0.54 -19.10
CA CYS A 161 -9.22 -1.80 -18.37
C CYS A 161 -8.22 -1.75 -17.21
N ALA A 162 -8.31 -2.74 -16.33
CA ALA A 162 -7.32 -2.98 -15.29
C ALA A 162 -6.09 -3.68 -15.86
N GLY A 163 -4.89 -3.24 -15.45
CA GLY A 163 -3.67 -3.99 -15.68
C GLY A 163 -3.52 -5.18 -14.71
N LEU A 164 -2.50 -6.02 -14.92
CA LEU A 164 -2.33 -7.26 -14.17
C LEU A 164 -2.03 -7.03 -12.68
N LEU A 165 -1.34 -5.93 -12.34
CA LEU A 165 -1.10 -5.57 -10.94
C LEU A 165 -2.41 -5.19 -10.24
N LEU A 166 -3.22 -4.33 -10.86
CA LEU A 166 -4.51 -3.92 -10.30
C LEU A 166 -5.47 -5.10 -10.17
N GLU A 167 -5.51 -6.01 -11.16
CA GLU A 167 -6.31 -7.23 -11.11
C GLU A 167 -5.94 -8.07 -9.90
N LYS A 168 -4.64 -8.33 -9.72
CA LYS A 168 -4.09 -9.10 -8.60
C LYS A 168 -4.37 -8.43 -7.24
N GLU A 169 -4.09 -7.12 -7.11
CA GLU A 169 -4.42 -6.35 -5.90
C GLU A 169 -5.90 -6.49 -5.54
N ASN A 170 -6.79 -6.25 -6.49
CA ASN A 170 -8.23 -6.30 -6.27
C ASN A 170 -8.70 -7.73 -5.88
N GLU A 171 -8.14 -8.77 -6.47
CA GLU A 171 -8.47 -10.17 -6.13
C GLU A 171 -8.15 -10.47 -4.66
N PHE A 172 -6.91 -10.21 -4.23
CA PHE A 172 -6.46 -10.52 -2.86
C PHE A 172 -7.16 -9.66 -1.80
N LEU A 173 -7.42 -8.39 -2.12
CA LEU A 173 -8.15 -7.50 -1.21
C LEU A 173 -9.61 -7.94 -1.05
N LEU A 174 -10.28 -8.30 -2.14
CA LEU A 174 -11.64 -8.83 -2.08
C LEU A 174 -11.68 -10.19 -1.37
N GLN A 175 -10.64 -11.02 -1.50
CA GLN A 175 -10.53 -12.25 -0.74
C GLN A 175 -10.51 -11.98 0.76
N ALA A 176 -9.71 -11.01 1.22
CA ALA A 176 -9.63 -10.64 2.64
C ALA A 176 -10.92 -10.01 3.19
N LEU A 177 -11.72 -9.32 2.37
CA LEU A 177 -12.93 -8.63 2.83
C LEU A 177 -14.21 -9.45 2.65
N ASN A 178 -14.33 -10.20 1.54
CA ASN A 178 -15.60 -10.80 1.12
C ASN A 178 -15.56 -12.34 1.06
N LYS A 179 -14.36 -12.94 0.93
CA LYS A 179 -14.19 -14.39 0.76
C LYS A 179 -13.25 -14.98 1.82
N TYR A 180 -13.16 -14.31 2.98
CA TYR A 180 -12.31 -14.76 4.08
C TYR A 180 -12.82 -16.03 4.74
N GLU A 181 -11.91 -16.78 5.31
CA GLU A 181 -12.20 -17.93 6.18
C GLU A 181 -11.91 -17.59 7.64
N LYS A 182 -12.69 -18.15 8.54
CA LYS A 182 -12.51 -17.99 10.00
C LYS A 182 -11.70 -19.14 10.60
N PRO A 183 -10.91 -18.90 11.68
CA PRO A 183 -10.75 -17.64 12.42
C PRO A 183 -10.02 -16.56 11.60
N TYR A 184 -10.54 -15.33 11.66
CA TYR A 184 -9.95 -14.15 11.04
C TYR A 184 -9.24 -13.30 12.09
N ILE A 185 -7.94 -13.15 11.96
CA ILE A 185 -7.10 -12.35 12.85
C ILE A 185 -6.64 -11.10 12.10
N ALA A 186 -6.87 -9.93 12.67
CA ALA A 186 -6.27 -8.69 12.19
C ALA A 186 -5.13 -8.26 13.14
N VAL A 187 -4.02 -7.82 12.58
CA VAL A 187 -2.92 -7.17 13.31
C VAL A 187 -2.88 -5.71 12.86
N ILE A 188 -3.11 -4.79 13.78
CA ILE A 188 -3.17 -3.36 13.49
C ILE A 188 -2.21 -2.62 14.43
N GLY A 189 -1.06 -2.24 13.90
CA GLY A 189 -0.03 -1.47 14.60
C GLY A 189 0.09 -0.04 14.06
N GLY A 190 0.89 0.78 14.72
CA GLY A 190 1.16 2.15 14.30
C GLY A 190 1.09 3.16 15.44
N ALA A 191 1.37 4.43 15.13
CA ALA A 191 1.51 5.48 16.13
C ALA A 191 0.16 6.00 16.69
N LYS A 192 -0.89 6.09 15.85
CA LYS A 192 -2.14 6.79 16.19
C LYS A 192 -3.39 6.00 15.80
N VAL A 193 -4.33 5.90 16.73
CA VAL A 193 -5.67 5.29 16.52
C VAL A 193 -6.45 6.02 15.43
N SER A 194 -6.42 7.36 15.44
CA SER A 194 -7.18 8.18 14.49
C SER A 194 -6.84 7.88 13.04
N THR A 195 -5.59 7.53 12.74
CA THR A 195 -5.14 7.22 11.37
C THR A 195 -5.62 5.87 10.86
N LYS A 196 -6.02 4.97 11.75
CA LYS A 196 -6.50 3.61 11.42
C LYS A 196 -7.89 3.31 11.97
N LEU A 197 -8.60 4.34 12.45
CA LEU A 197 -9.91 4.18 13.05
C LEU A 197 -10.93 3.58 12.08
N GLY A 198 -10.91 4.02 10.82
CA GLY A 198 -11.76 3.47 9.77
C GLY A 198 -11.50 1.98 9.57
N LEU A 199 -10.22 1.59 9.47
CA LEU A 199 -9.79 0.20 9.36
C LEU A 199 -10.24 -0.62 10.56
N ILE A 200 -9.96 -0.16 11.80
CA ILE A 200 -10.34 -0.86 13.04
C ILE A 200 -11.87 -1.09 13.09
N LYS A 201 -12.66 -0.06 12.81
CA LYS A 201 -14.13 -0.15 12.80
C LYS A 201 -14.64 -1.13 11.75
N HIS A 202 -14.13 -1.04 10.52
CA HIS A 202 -14.58 -1.91 9.42
C HIS A 202 -14.21 -3.37 9.70
N ILE A 203 -12.94 -3.61 10.07
CA ILE A 203 -12.42 -4.96 10.35
C ILE A 203 -13.04 -5.56 11.62
N SER A 204 -13.46 -4.75 12.60
CA SER A 204 -14.23 -5.25 13.75
C SER A 204 -15.55 -5.93 13.35
N GLY A 205 -16.09 -5.62 12.17
CA GLY A 205 -17.25 -6.30 11.61
C GLY A 205 -16.97 -7.74 11.15
N VAL A 206 -15.75 -8.04 10.73
CA VAL A 206 -15.38 -9.32 10.08
C VAL A 206 -14.39 -10.15 10.89
N ALA A 207 -13.36 -9.55 11.51
CA ALA A 207 -12.36 -10.24 12.30
C ALA A 207 -12.94 -10.83 13.60
N ASP A 208 -12.41 -11.98 14.01
CA ASP A 208 -12.72 -12.59 15.31
C ASP A 208 -11.85 -11.96 16.41
N HIS A 209 -10.61 -11.62 16.12
CA HIS A 209 -9.69 -10.94 17.03
C HIS A 209 -8.86 -9.88 16.29
N ILE A 210 -8.54 -8.80 17.01
CA ILE A 210 -7.69 -7.71 16.53
C ILE A 210 -6.52 -7.56 17.51
N ILE A 211 -5.33 -7.93 17.08
CA ILE A 211 -4.09 -7.72 17.81
C ILE A 211 -3.63 -6.29 17.52
N VAL A 212 -3.39 -5.50 18.56
CA VAL A 212 -2.96 -4.11 18.41
C VAL A 212 -1.49 -3.94 18.74
N GLY A 213 -0.79 -3.03 18.03
CA GLY A 213 0.62 -2.73 18.18
C GLY A 213 0.93 -1.25 18.29
N GLY A 214 2.13 -0.90 18.78
CA GLY A 214 2.65 0.45 18.84
C GLY A 214 1.82 1.41 19.71
N GLY A 215 1.78 2.68 19.35
CA GLY A 215 1.00 3.72 20.03
C GLY A 215 -0.51 3.46 20.03
N ILE A 216 -1.01 2.71 19.05
CA ILE A 216 -2.40 2.22 19.03
C ILE A 216 -2.66 1.34 20.25
N ALA A 217 -1.80 0.35 20.51
CA ALA A 217 -1.92 -0.52 21.67
C ALA A 217 -1.82 0.27 22.98
N ASN A 218 -0.89 1.23 23.07
CA ASN A 218 -0.74 2.08 24.24
C ASN A 218 -2.02 2.89 24.53
N THR A 219 -2.68 3.41 23.49
CA THR A 219 -3.95 4.12 23.63
C THR A 219 -5.07 3.19 24.13
N PHE A 220 -5.16 1.95 23.62
CA PHE A 220 -6.11 0.96 24.11
C PHE A 220 -5.82 0.49 25.54
N LEU A 221 -4.54 0.35 25.91
CA LEU A 221 -4.11 0.03 27.27
C LEU A 221 -4.55 1.15 28.26
N LYS A 222 -4.29 2.42 27.89
CA LYS A 222 -4.75 3.58 28.67
C LYS A 222 -6.28 3.61 28.81
N ALA A 223 -6.99 3.35 27.71
CA ALA A 223 -8.45 3.28 27.71
C ALA A 223 -8.99 2.15 28.61
N SER A 224 -8.22 1.07 28.80
CA SER A 224 -8.52 -0.06 29.70
C SER A 224 -8.14 0.21 31.16
N GLY A 225 -7.55 1.38 31.48
CA GLY A 225 -7.17 1.80 32.83
C GLY A 225 -5.76 1.42 33.27
N PHE A 226 -4.92 0.88 32.35
CA PHE A 226 -3.52 0.62 32.68
C PHE A 226 -2.68 1.89 32.71
N ASN A 227 -1.65 1.89 33.55
CA ASN A 227 -0.60 2.90 33.49
C ASN A 227 0.29 2.64 32.27
N VAL A 228 0.49 3.64 31.44
CA VAL A 228 1.33 3.57 30.24
C VAL A 228 2.51 4.55 30.30
N GLY A 229 2.73 5.20 31.47
CA GLY A 229 3.79 6.14 31.72
C GLY A 229 3.87 7.27 30.69
N LYS A 230 5.06 7.49 30.14
CA LYS A 230 5.34 8.47 29.07
C LYS A 230 5.16 7.93 27.66
N SER A 231 4.51 6.78 27.50
CA SER A 231 4.28 6.16 26.20
C SER A 231 3.50 7.07 25.25
N LEU A 232 3.76 6.93 23.95
CA LEU A 232 2.97 7.58 22.91
C LEU A 232 1.53 7.09 22.98
N ILE A 233 0.59 8.00 23.23
CA ILE A 233 -0.85 7.78 23.23
C ILE A 233 -1.55 8.88 22.44
N GLU A 234 -2.80 8.68 22.14
CA GLU A 234 -3.67 9.68 21.52
C GLU A 234 -4.86 9.96 22.45
N ASP A 235 -4.72 10.96 23.33
CA ASP A 235 -5.68 11.26 24.39
C ASP A 235 -7.09 11.53 23.85
N SER A 236 -7.21 12.20 22.71
CA SER A 236 -8.49 12.49 22.06
C SER A 236 -9.25 11.23 21.61
N MET A 237 -8.57 10.08 21.54
CA MET A 237 -9.13 8.82 21.08
C MET A 237 -9.45 7.83 22.20
N ILE A 238 -9.20 8.18 23.45
CA ILE A 238 -9.41 7.26 24.60
C ILE A 238 -10.86 6.82 24.70
N ASP A 239 -11.82 7.74 24.57
CA ASP A 239 -13.24 7.37 24.68
C ASP A 239 -13.70 6.52 23.49
N VAL A 240 -13.19 6.79 22.29
CA VAL A 240 -13.43 5.96 21.11
C VAL A 240 -12.83 4.56 21.31
N ALA A 241 -11.63 4.47 21.88
CA ALA A 241 -10.98 3.19 22.19
C ALA A 241 -11.78 2.38 23.21
N LYS A 242 -12.36 3.02 24.25
CA LYS A 242 -13.26 2.37 25.22
C LYS A 242 -14.48 1.76 24.53
N GLU A 243 -15.11 2.48 23.58
CA GLU A 243 -16.27 1.95 22.84
C GLU A 243 -15.89 0.74 21.97
N ILE A 244 -14.72 0.76 21.34
CA ILE A 244 -14.22 -0.37 20.54
C ILE A 244 -13.93 -1.57 21.44
N LEU A 245 -13.34 -1.36 22.63
CA LEU A 245 -13.06 -2.42 23.59
C LEU A 245 -14.31 -3.19 24.04
N LYS A 246 -15.47 -2.53 24.12
CA LYS A 246 -16.75 -3.19 24.47
C LYS A 246 -17.15 -4.31 23.52
N GLN A 247 -16.62 -4.32 22.29
CA GLN A 247 -16.87 -5.39 21.33
C GLN A 247 -16.16 -6.71 21.68
N GLY A 248 -15.19 -6.69 22.61
CA GLY A 248 -14.48 -7.87 23.09
C GLY A 248 -13.53 -8.52 22.10
N LYS A 249 -13.20 -7.84 20.98
CA LYS A 249 -12.34 -8.39 19.91
C LYS A 249 -10.87 -7.95 20.00
N ILE A 250 -10.60 -6.86 20.74
CA ILE A 250 -9.24 -6.34 20.89
C ILE A 250 -8.42 -7.25 21.80
N VAL A 251 -7.26 -7.66 21.32
CA VAL A 251 -6.27 -8.45 22.08
C VAL A 251 -5.18 -7.51 22.54
N LEU A 252 -5.17 -7.23 23.86
CA LEU A 252 -4.15 -6.39 24.48
C LEU A 252 -2.94 -7.22 24.90
N PRO A 253 -1.72 -6.63 24.84
CA PRO A 253 -0.52 -7.27 25.36
C PRO A 253 -0.57 -7.37 26.89
N THR A 254 0.06 -8.40 27.45
CA THR A 254 0.23 -8.55 28.90
C THR A 254 1.68 -8.30 29.33
N THR A 255 2.62 -8.46 28.40
CA THR A 255 4.04 -8.23 28.58
C THR A 255 4.52 -7.20 27.58
N VAL A 256 5.28 -6.24 28.04
CA VAL A 256 5.77 -5.10 27.28
C VAL A 256 7.26 -4.87 27.52
N ILE A 257 7.93 -4.23 26.59
CA ILE A 257 9.28 -3.72 26.73
C ILE A 257 9.19 -2.21 26.95
N THR A 258 9.73 -1.77 28.07
CA THR A 258 9.78 -0.39 28.46
C THR A 258 11.21 0.14 28.51
N SER A 259 11.35 1.44 28.33
CA SER A 259 12.57 2.19 28.58
C SER A 259 12.22 3.64 28.89
N LYS A 260 13.09 4.37 29.60
CA LYS A 260 12.93 5.80 29.82
C LYS A 260 13.34 6.63 28.62
N THR A 261 14.12 6.05 27.71
CA THR A 261 14.61 6.71 26.51
C THR A 261 14.50 5.82 25.29
N PHE A 262 14.45 6.42 24.09
CA PHE A 262 14.51 5.66 22.82
C PHE A 262 15.89 5.03 22.55
N LYS A 263 16.92 5.36 23.35
CA LYS A 263 18.28 4.83 23.18
C LYS A 263 18.42 3.40 23.69
N GLY A 264 17.53 2.97 24.61
CA GLY A 264 17.58 1.64 25.18
C GLY A 264 18.65 1.45 26.26
N ASP A 265 18.95 2.51 27.01
CA ASP A 265 19.96 2.46 28.08
C ASP A 265 19.46 1.72 29.34
N ASP A 266 18.13 1.56 29.49
CA ASP A 266 17.45 1.03 30.67
C ASP A 266 16.25 0.14 30.32
N ILE A 267 16.45 -0.78 29.38
CA ILE A 267 15.41 -1.68 28.90
C ILE A 267 14.92 -2.58 30.01
N ARG A 268 13.59 -2.68 30.12
CA ARG A 268 12.94 -3.59 31.06
C ARG A 268 11.81 -4.35 30.38
N GLU A 269 11.87 -5.67 30.45
CA GLU A 269 10.71 -6.52 30.16
C GLU A 269 9.84 -6.58 31.41
N THR A 270 8.56 -6.25 31.27
CA THR A 270 7.68 -6.16 32.42
C THR A 270 6.23 -6.48 32.09
N SER A 271 5.46 -6.86 33.13
CA SER A 271 4.01 -6.92 33.03
C SER A 271 3.43 -5.54 32.81
N ILE A 272 2.34 -5.45 32.02
CA ILE A 272 1.62 -4.20 31.82
C ILE A 272 1.14 -3.56 33.13
N ASN A 273 0.92 -4.36 34.19
CA ASN A 273 0.53 -3.87 35.51
C ASN A 273 1.65 -3.16 36.29
N GLU A 274 2.89 -3.31 35.84
CA GLU A 274 4.10 -2.82 36.54
C GLU A 274 4.80 -1.67 35.80
N VAL A 275 4.19 -1.13 34.74
CA VAL A 275 4.73 0.03 34.01
C VAL A 275 4.70 1.25 34.92
N THR A 276 5.84 1.93 35.03
CA THR A 276 5.99 3.14 35.86
C THR A 276 5.72 4.42 35.09
N ASP A 277 5.49 5.55 35.81
CA ASP A 277 5.19 6.84 35.21
C ASP A 277 6.37 7.40 34.37
N GLU A 278 7.59 6.95 34.65
CA GLU A 278 8.81 7.45 33.97
C GLU A 278 9.14 6.66 32.69
N GLU A 279 8.50 5.52 32.44
CA GLU A 279 8.80 4.62 31.35
C GLU A 279 7.91 4.88 30.12
N MET A 280 8.41 4.49 28.95
CA MET A 280 7.66 4.38 27.70
C MET A 280 7.58 2.92 27.27
N ILE A 281 6.42 2.46 26.87
CA ILE A 281 6.23 1.18 26.19
C ILE A 281 6.69 1.34 24.75
N LEU A 282 7.74 0.61 24.36
CA LEU A 282 8.39 0.74 23.06
C LEU A 282 8.33 -0.54 22.22
N ASP A 283 8.04 -1.70 22.83
CA ASP A 283 7.74 -2.95 22.12
C ASP A 283 6.74 -3.80 22.90
N LEU A 284 6.08 -4.73 22.21
CA LEU A 284 5.00 -5.56 22.75
C LEU A 284 5.29 -7.01 22.40
N TYR A 285 5.37 -7.88 23.40
CA TYR A 285 5.61 -9.29 23.16
C TYR A 285 4.35 -10.05 22.73
N LEU A 286 4.55 -11.00 21.82
CA LEU A 286 3.54 -12.01 21.56
C LEU A 286 3.48 -12.96 22.77
N THR A 287 2.29 -13.09 23.33
CA THR A 287 2.02 -14.11 24.35
C THR A 287 1.71 -15.44 23.69
N ASP A 288 1.81 -16.57 24.44
CA ASP A 288 1.39 -17.88 23.95
C ASP A 288 -0.05 -17.86 23.41
N LYS A 289 -0.93 -17.08 24.06
CA LYS A 289 -2.31 -16.88 23.60
C LYS A 289 -2.36 -16.21 22.23
N THR A 290 -1.56 -15.17 22.02
CA THR A 290 -1.53 -14.41 20.76
C THR A 290 -0.94 -15.27 19.64
N THR A 291 0.15 -15.99 19.91
CA THR A 291 0.76 -16.94 18.98
C THR A 291 -0.24 -18.03 18.58
N ALA A 292 -0.95 -18.61 19.55
CA ALA A 292 -1.96 -19.62 19.28
C ALA A 292 -3.15 -19.09 18.44
N LEU A 293 -3.49 -17.80 18.53
CA LEU A 293 -4.49 -17.20 17.65
C LEU A 293 -3.98 -17.12 16.20
N ILE A 294 -2.72 -16.73 16.01
CA ILE A 294 -2.09 -16.66 14.67
C ILE A 294 -1.98 -18.06 14.05
N ASP A 295 -1.55 -19.05 14.83
CA ASP A 295 -1.40 -20.45 14.36
C ASP A 295 -2.73 -21.08 13.92
N LYS A 296 -3.82 -20.72 14.57
CA LYS A 296 -5.18 -21.23 14.25
C LYS A 296 -5.90 -20.40 13.19
N ALA A 297 -5.35 -19.27 12.81
CA ALA A 297 -5.98 -18.40 11.83
C ALA A 297 -6.17 -19.11 10.48
N ARG A 298 -7.23 -18.69 9.77
CA ARG A 298 -7.44 -19.02 8.36
C ARG A 298 -7.27 -17.80 7.48
N THR A 299 -7.51 -16.62 8.05
CA THR A 299 -7.25 -15.33 7.39
C THR A 299 -6.50 -14.42 8.36
N ILE A 300 -5.44 -13.80 7.86
CA ILE A 300 -4.66 -12.79 8.59
C ILE A 300 -4.62 -11.51 7.75
N LEU A 301 -5.03 -10.38 8.36
CA LEU A 301 -4.75 -9.05 7.86
C LEU A 301 -3.64 -8.44 8.70
N TRP A 302 -2.54 -8.04 8.08
CA TRP A 302 -1.41 -7.42 8.77
C TRP A 302 -1.15 -5.99 8.27
N ASN A 303 -1.33 -5.01 9.17
CA ASN A 303 -1.09 -3.60 8.90
C ASN A 303 -0.45 -2.89 10.09
N GLY A 304 0.86 -2.94 10.17
CA GLY A 304 1.69 -2.21 11.12
C GLY A 304 2.47 -3.10 12.11
N PRO A 305 3.54 -2.54 12.69
CA PRO A 305 4.45 -3.23 13.62
C PRO A 305 3.89 -3.30 15.04
N MET A 306 4.52 -4.12 15.89
CA MET A 306 4.21 -4.25 17.32
C MET A 306 4.86 -3.14 18.15
N GLY A 307 6.06 -2.70 17.77
CA GLY A 307 6.85 -1.70 18.50
C GLY A 307 7.69 -0.83 17.57
N VAL A 308 8.68 -0.14 18.14
CA VAL A 308 9.64 0.73 17.42
C VAL A 308 10.73 -0.14 16.81
N PHE A 309 10.36 -0.96 15.83
CA PHE A 309 11.18 -2.04 15.26
C PHE A 309 12.40 -1.55 14.46
N GLU A 310 12.45 -0.27 14.13
CA GLU A 310 13.62 0.38 13.51
C GLU A 310 14.81 0.36 14.48
N ASN A 311 14.54 0.47 15.78
CA ASN A 311 15.52 0.28 16.82
C ASN A 311 15.60 -1.20 17.21
N SER A 312 16.81 -1.78 17.09
CA SER A 312 17.05 -3.20 17.39
C SER A 312 16.68 -3.63 18.81
N PHE A 313 16.70 -2.69 19.76
CA PHE A 313 16.30 -2.93 21.15
C PHE A 313 14.80 -3.15 21.34
N PHE A 314 13.97 -2.64 20.44
CA PHE A 314 12.51 -2.65 20.51
C PHE A 314 11.87 -3.35 19.31
N SER A 315 12.56 -4.34 18.77
CA SER A 315 12.20 -4.98 17.50
C SER A 315 11.71 -6.41 17.64
N LYS A 316 11.82 -7.00 18.82
CA LYS A 316 11.52 -8.41 19.05
C LYS A 316 10.06 -8.75 18.79
N GLY A 317 9.13 -7.94 19.28
CA GLY A 317 7.70 -8.19 19.08
C GLY A 317 7.30 -8.18 17.61
N THR A 318 7.86 -7.25 16.83
CA THR A 318 7.61 -7.20 15.37
C THR A 318 8.28 -8.37 14.65
N LYS A 319 9.48 -8.78 15.06
CA LYS A 319 10.17 -9.95 14.52
C LYS A 319 9.38 -11.22 14.78
N ASP A 320 9.03 -11.49 16.05
CA ASP A 320 8.27 -12.68 16.47
C ASP A 320 6.91 -12.75 15.73
N LEU A 321 6.23 -11.61 15.56
CA LEU A 321 5.01 -11.52 14.77
C LEU A 321 5.24 -11.90 13.30
N SER A 322 6.29 -11.36 12.69
CA SER A 322 6.64 -11.65 11.30
C SER A 322 6.87 -13.14 11.09
N GLU A 323 7.66 -13.76 11.96
CA GLU A 323 7.96 -15.20 11.93
C GLU A 323 6.70 -16.06 12.19
N ALA A 324 5.83 -15.65 13.12
CA ALA A 324 4.57 -16.34 13.37
C ALA A 324 3.64 -16.30 12.15
N ILE A 325 3.52 -15.16 11.47
CA ILE A 325 2.70 -15.03 10.26
C ILE A 325 3.31 -15.85 9.12
N ALA A 326 4.63 -15.81 8.92
CA ALA A 326 5.33 -16.58 7.90
C ALA A 326 5.16 -18.09 8.06
N ASN A 327 5.10 -18.58 9.29
CA ASN A 327 4.89 -20.01 9.61
C ASN A 327 3.42 -20.42 9.61
N SER A 328 2.48 -19.47 9.56
CA SER A 328 1.05 -19.75 9.52
C SER A 328 0.61 -20.30 8.17
N LYS A 329 -0.40 -21.18 8.18
CA LYS A 329 -1.06 -21.69 6.96
C LYS A 329 -2.24 -20.82 6.51
N ALA A 330 -2.47 -19.70 7.19
CA ALA A 330 -3.56 -18.79 6.87
C ALA A 330 -3.31 -18.08 5.54
N PHE A 331 -4.39 -17.72 4.86
CA PHE A 331 -4.31 -16.67 3.85
C PHE A 331 -3.92 -15.36 4.56
N SER A 332 -2.76 -14.80 4.22
CA SER A 332 -2.20 -13.62 4.85
C SER A 332 -2.10 -12.46 3.87
N LEU A 333 -2.73 -11.33 4.22
CA LEU A 333 -2.69 -10.08 3.46
C LEU A 333 -1.93 -9.04 4.29
N ALA A 334 -0.82 -8.55 3.76
CA ALA A 334 -0.04 -7.49 4.39
C ALA A 334 -0.09 -6.20 3.56
N GLY A 335 -0.10 -5.05 4.23
CA GLY A 335 -0.05 -3.75 3.55
C GLY A 335 0.37 -2.62 4.47
N GLY A 336 0.83 -1.52 3.86
CA GLY A 336 1.40 -0.36 4.54
C GLY A 336 2.93 -0.41 4.59
N GLY A 337 3.56 0.76 4.46
CA GLY A 337 5.02 0.87 4.33
C GLY A 337 5.81 0.25 5.50
N GLU A 338 5.38 0.50 6.74
CA GLU A 338 6.00 -0.06 7.94
C GLU A 338 5.89 -1.60 7.97
N THR A 339 4.75 -2.15 7.52
CA THR A 339 4.55 -3.61 7.42
C THR A 339 5.50 -4.24 6.41
N LEU A 340 5.58 -3.65 5.21
CA LEU A 340 6.48 -4.13 4.17
C LEU A 340 7.95 -4.01 4.59
N SER A 341 8.31 -2.95 5.32
CA SER A 341 9.65 -2.80 5.89
C SER A 341 9.96 -3.90 6.92
N ALA A 342 8.99 -4.28 7.75
CA ALA A 342 9.15 -5.38 8.70
C ALA A 342 9.30 -6.72 7.98
N ILE A 343 8.50 -6.98 6.94
CA ILE A 343 8.59 -8.17 6.09
C ILE A 343 10.00 -8.26 5.50
N ASN A 344 10.46 -7.23 4.82
CA ASN A 344 11.78 -7.20 4.18
C ASN A 344 12.95 -7.39 5.18
N LYS A 345 12.75 -6.99 6.44
CA LYS A 345 13.77 -7.09 7.50
C LYS A 345 13.84 -8.49 8.13
N TYR A 346 12.73 -9.19 8.28
CA TYR A 346 12.66 -10.39 9.13
C TYR A 346 12.28 -11.68 8.41
N ILE A 347 11.54 -11.59 7.30
CA ILE A 347 11.03 -12.73 6.52
C ILE A 347 11.16 -12.45 5.03
N LYS A 348 10.63 -13.31 4.17
CA LYS A 348 10.54 -13.07 2.73
C LYS A 348 9.11 -12.64 2.37
N SER A 349 8.96 -11.83 1.32
CA SER A 349 7.64 -11.45 0.81
C SER A 349 6.80 -12.66 0.39
N ASP A 350 7.44 -13.74 -0.08
CA ASP A 350 6.76 -14.98 -0.49
C ASP A 350 6.25 -15.81 0.71
N ASP A 351 6.67 -15.49 1.93
CA ASP A 351 6.15 -16.12 3.16
C ASP A 351 4.78 -15.53 3.56
N VAL A 352 4.31 -14.48 2.86
CA VAL A 352 2.99 -13.86 3.02
C VAL A 352 2.21 -14.07 1.73
N SER A 353 0.93 -14.46 1.80
CA SER A 353 0.12 -14.76 0.62
C SER A 353 0.04 -13.58 -0.35
N TYR A 354 -0.05 -12.34 0.17
CA TYR A 354 0.01 -11.13 -0.63
C TYR A 354 0.52 -9.92 0.16
N CYS A 355 1.47 -9.19 -0.43
CA CYS A 355 2.00 -7.93 0.05
C CYS A 355 1.49 -6.79 -0.85
N SER A 356 0.51 -6.01 -0.37
CA SER A 356 -0.04 -4.89 -1.14
C SER A 356 0.94 -3.72 -1.23
N THR A 357 1.14 -3.22 -2.44
CA THR A 357 1.95 -2.02 -2.70
C THR A 357 1.14 -0.72 -2.56
N GLY A 358 -0.15 -0.82 -2.26
CA GLY A 358 -1.13 0.25 -2.35
C GLY A 358 -1.03 1.38 -1.32
N GLY A 359 -0.33 1.17 -0.21
CA GLY A 359 -0.17 2.22 0.81
C GLY A 359 -1.50 2.81 1.30
N GLY A 360 -1.76 4.10 0.97
CA GLY A 360 -3.01 4.77 1.34
C GLY A 360 -4.25 4.16 0.70
N ALA A 361 -4.16 3.77 -0.58
CA ALA A 361 -5.27 3.11 -1.27
C ALA A 361 -5.64 1.76 -0.63
N PHE A 362 -4.65 0.99 -0.19
CA PHE A 362 -4.86 -0.24 0.57
C PHE A 362 -5.68 0.03 1.84
N LEU A 363 -5.28 1.04 2.63
CA LEU A 363 -6.00 1.39 3.86
C LEU A 363 -7.44 1.80 3.57
N GLU A 364 -7.67 2.70 2.62
CA GLU A 364 -9.00 3.16 2.25
C GLU A 364 -9.89 2.02 1.73
N PHE A 365 -9.33 1.12 0.94
CA PHE A 365 -10.07 -0.07 0.48
C PHE A 365 -10.45 -0.99 1.64
N MET A 366 -9.50 -1.26 2.55
CA MET A 366 -9.74 -2.09 3.74
C MET A 366 -10.66 -1.43 4.78
N GLU A 367 -10.87 -0.12 4.70
CA GLU A 367 -11.89 0.64 5.42
C GLU A 367 -13.29 0.50 4.80
N GLY A 368 -13.43 -0.20 3.69
CA GLY A 368 -14.67 -0.36 2.92
C GLY A 368 -15.03 0.83 2.04
N LYS A 369 -14.08 1.75 1.80
CA LYS A 369 -14.29 2.89 0.89
C LYS A 369 -14.23 2.45 -0.56
N ILE A 370 -15.08 3.07 -1.38
CA ILE A 370 -15.01 2.90 -2.83
C ILE A 370 -13.87 3.76 -3.37
N LEU A 371 -12.92 3.14 -4.05
CA LEU A 371 -11.79 3.86 -4.67
C LEU A 371 -12.23 4.43 -6.03
N PRO A 372 -12.07 5.74 -6.26
CA PRO A 372 -12.57 6.41 -7.48
C PRO A 372 -12.14 5.78 -8.80
N SER A 373 -10.88 5.37 -8.91
CA SER A 373 -10.39 4.74 -10.14
C SER A 373 -11.00 3.36 -10.40
N ILE A 374 -11.26 2.59 -9.33
CA ILE A 374 -11.91 1.28 -9.43
C ILE A 374 -13.39 1.45 -9.78
N ASP A 375 -14.04 2.43 -9.18
CA ASP A 375 -15.45 2.73 -9.43
C ASP A 375 -15.69 3.10 -10.90
N ILE A 376 -14.89 4.03 -11.43
CA ILE A 376 -15.00 4.44 -12.83
C ILE A 376 -14.64 3.30 -13.82
N LEU A 377 -13.69 2.42 -13.48
CA LEU A 377 -13.42 1.21 -14.28
C LEU A 377 -14.59 0.23 -14.29
N ASN A 378 -15.28 0.05 -13.15
CA ASN A 378 -16.45 -0.80 -13.06
C ASN A 378 -17.61 -0.25 -13.86
N SER A 379 -17.81 1.08 -13.88
CA SER A 379 -18.87 1.73 -14.64
C SER A 379 -18.72 1.56 -16.16
N LYS A 380 -17.50 1.35 -16.67
CA LYS A 380 -17.24 1.08 -18.10
C LYS A 380 -17.80 -0.26 -18.57
N VAL A 381 -18.00 -1.23 -17.69
CA VAL A 381 -18.57 -2.55 -18.02
C VAL A 381 -20.08 -2.46 -18.25
N THR A 382 -20.75 -1.54 -17.54
CA THR A 382 -22.22 -1.43 -17.56
C THR A 382 -22.75 -0.50 -18.65
N GLY A 383 -21.88 0.22 -19.36
CA GLY A 383 -22.22 1.20 -20.39
C GLY A 383 -22.00 0.74 -21.84
N SER A 384 -21.75 -0.55 -22.07
CA SER A 384 -21.60 -1.16 -23.40
C SER A 384 -22.84 -1.90 -23.86
#